data_dc5d4ddb0d6b270ba100860695cd9aef
#
_entry.id   dc5d4ddb0d6b270ba100860695cd9aef
#
_cell.length_a   1.000
_cell.length_b   1.000
_cell.length_c   1.000
_cell.angle_alpha   90.00
_cell.angle_beta   90.00
_cell.angle_gamma   90.00
#
_symmetry.space_group_name_H-M   'P 1'
#
loop_
_entity.id
_entity.type
_entity.pdbx_description
1 polymer ?
#
loop_
_entity_poly.entity_id
_entity_poly.type
_entity_poly.pdbx_seq_one_letter_code
_entity_poly.pdbx_strand_id
1 'polypeptide(L)'
;MVQGLKLTKVSMAIIALSSPLYAQDNFQSINLAGTVIAENESGLSYEAQGCITEVSQEAVNSGLAIKDQVLVRLDDRSSQLALKSAQARAGDLKAAVEESEFSITVAKADLSRSKEEFEFVLREFDRTNVLFKRGLVNETMLETAERKKLNATFSVERAEEALIRAHSRKSRADIANEIGQLEVQSRELDLEDLTMRAPFDGVLLNFEPNVGDCVSRGTLAAQIYAPEAKIVETFVFVDQLVIAESVGVIVDNPVNVIRVNGQICPGTFSGVETEANLENQNVKTTIDLDETCARSMFLNEAVEIETLPKAK
;
A
#
# COMPACT_ATOMS: atom_id res chain seq x y z
N MET A 1 73.79 91.78 2.92
CA MET A 1 74.10 90.52 2.22
C MET A 1 73.46 89.40 2.97
N VAL A 2 72.28 89.00 2.58
CA VAL A 2 71.65 87.81 3.11
C VAL A 2 70.84 87.16 1.95
N GLN A 3 71.30 86.01 1.55
CA GLN A 3 70.64 85.20 0.51
C GLN A 3 69.46 84.46 1.08
N GLY A 4 68.36 84.55 0.40
CA GLY A 4 67.11 83.82 0.74
C GLY A 4 67.14 82.40 0.22
N LEU A 5 66.77 81.46 1.05
CA LEU A 5 66.61 80.04 0.72
C LEU A 5 65.15 79.73 0.46
N LYS A 6 64.85 79.29 -0.79
CA LYS A 6 63.54 78.87 -1.20
C LYS A 6 63.26 77.48 -0.73
N LEU A 7 62.18 77.31 0.09
CA LEU A 7 61.64 76.02 0.48
C LEU A 7 60.71 75.50 -0.67
N THR A 8 61.09 74.37 -1.25
CA THR A 8 60.24 73.59 -2.16
C THR A 8 59.39 72.61 -1.32
N LYS A 9 58.03 72.76 -1.46
CA LYS A 9 57.05 71.81 -0.88
C LYS A 9 57.06 70.55 -1.71
N VAL A 10 57.43 69.42 -1.13
CA VAL A 10 57.24 68.07 -1.66
C VAL A 10 55.88 67.54 -1.12
N SER A 11 54.89 67.42 -2.01
CA SER A 11 53.58 66.74 -1.72
C SER A 11 53.78 65.24 -1.80
N MET A 12 53.71 64.56 -0.67
CA MET A 12 53.77 63.11 -0.57
C MET A 12 52.35 62.57 -0.74
N ALA A 13 52.06 62.00 -1.88
CA ALA A 13 50.77 61.30 -2.13
C ALA A 13 50.81 59.93 -1.44
N ILE A 14 49.98 59.75 -0.42
CA ILE A 14 49.76 58.45 0.23
C ILE A 14 48.77 57.65 -0.64
N ILE A 15 49.28 56.70 -1.39
CA ILE A 15 48.44 55.68 -2.10
C ILE A 15 48.05 54.63 -1.04
N ALA A 16 46.80 54.69 -0.55
CA ALA A 16 46.22 53.65 0.26
C ALA A 16 45.98 52.42 -0.64
N LEU A 17 46.83 51.40 -0.55
CA LEU A 17 46.54 50.05 -1.07
C LEU A 17 45.44 49.43 -0.20
N SER A 18 44.18 49.47 -0.66
CA SER A 18 43.12 48.64 -0.15
C SER A 18 43.32 47.22 -0.65
N SER A 19 44.01 46.41 0.11
CA SER A 19 44.03 44.95 -0.08
C SER A 19 42.59 44.43 0.12
N PRO A 20 42.01 43.65 -0.80
CA PRO A 20 40.77 42.96 -0.50
C PRO A 20 41.06 41.97 0.66
N LEU A 21 40.36 42.15 1.78
CA LEU A 21 40.28 41.12 2.83
C LEU A 21 39.58 39.92 2.19
N TYR A 22 40.32 38.96 1.70
CA TYR A 22 39.73 37.62 1.47
C TYR A 22 39.38 37.07 2.85
N ALA A 23 38.08 36.93 3.11
CA ALA A 23 37.62 36.12 4.22
C ALA A 23 38.18 34.70 3.98
N GLN A 24 39.18 34.30 4.76
CA GLN A 24 39.57 32.91 4.82
C GLN A 24 38.41 32.19 5.46
N ASP A 25 37.70 31.37 4.68
CA ASP A 25 36.79 30.35 5.21
C ASP A 25 37.64 29.48 6.15
N ASN A 26 37.53 29.70 7.46
CA ASN A 26 38.20 28.90 8.48
C ASN A 26 37.48 27.54 8.59
N PHE A 27 37.55 26.73 7.51
CA PHE A 27 37.10 25.34 7.56
C PHE A 27 38.09 24.53 8.43
N GLN A 28 37.56 23.83 9.42
CA GLN A 28 38.27 22.89 10.24
C GLN A 28 37.66 21.49 10.04
N SER A 29 38.37 20.60 9.34
CA SER A 29 37.97 19.21 9.26
C SER A 29 37.87 18.58 10.64
N ILE A 30 36.79 17.85 10.89
CA ILE A 30 36.64 17.04 12.09
C ILE A 30 36.45 15.56 11.68
N ASN A 31 36.96 14.69 12.55
CA ASN A 31 36.77 13.25 12.42
C ASN A 31 35.67 12.81 13.39
N LEU A 32 34.68 12.12 12.85
CA LEU A 32 33.56 11.54 13.61
C LEU A 32 33.65 10.01 13.52
N ALA A 33 33.22 9.34 14.57
CA ALA A 33 33.01 7.90 14.52
C ALA A 33 31.57 7.59 14.10
N GLY A 34 31.41 6.65 13.18
CA GLY A 34 30.09 6.22 12.70
C GLY A 34 29.95 4.72 12.62
N THR A 35 28.73 4.28 12.45
CA THR A 35 28.39 2.87 12.28
C THR A 35 27.49 2.73 11.05
N VAL A 36 27.79 1.75 10.21
CA VAL A 36 26.98 1.42 9.04
C VAL A 36 25.72 0.69 9.49
N ILE A 37 24.57 1.22 9.13
CA ILE A 37 23.27 0.61 9.39
C ILE A 37 22.48 0.46 8.08
N ALA A 38 21.46 -0.39 8.07
CA ALA A 38 20.50 -0.39 6.98
C ALA A 38 19.59 0.84 7.10
N GLU A 39 19.34 1.54 6.00
CA GLU A 39 18.41 2.67 5.98
C GLU A 39 16.99 2.22 6.37
N ASN A 40 16.56 1.09 5.82
CA ASN A 40 15.26 0.48 6.10
C ASN A 40 15.42 -1.02 6.32
N GLU A 41 14.98 -1.50 7.47
CA GLU A 41 14.85 -2.92 7.77
C GLU A 41 13.38 -3.28 7.88
N SER A 42 12.96 -4.29 7.11
CA SER A 42 11.60 -4.83 7.19
C SER A 42 11.60 -6.16 7.93
N GLY A 43 10.81 -6.26 9.01
CA GLY A 43 10.58 -7.52 9.71
C GLY A 43 9.64 -8.43 8.92
N LEU A 44 10.11 -9.65 8.62
CA LEU A 44 9.30 -10.69 8.00
C LEU A 44 8.68 -11.53 9.12
N SER A 45 7.38 -11.40 9.33
CA SER A 45 6.63 -12.14 10.34
C SER A 45 5.65 -13.11 9.68
N TYR A 46 5.36 -14.22 10.34
CA TYR A 46 4.34 -15.16 9.85
C TYR A 46 2.96 -14.52 9.93
N GLU A 47 2.24 -14.47 8.79
CA GLU A 47 0.90 -13.90 8.70
C GLU A 47 -0.19 -14.85 9.17
N ALA A 48 0.10 -16.16 9.22
CA ALA A 48 -0.77 -17.21 9.74
C ALA A 48 -0.04 -18.08 10.76
N GLN A 49 -0.80 -18.88 11.49
CA GLN A 49 -0.26 -19.93 12.35
C GLN A 49 -0.26 -21.28 11.62
N GLY A 50 0.76 -22.10 11.83
CA GLY A 50 0.85 -23.43 11.23
C GLY A 50 2.21 -24.07 11.44
N CYS A 51 2.38 -25.29 10.97
CA CYS A 51 3.67 -25.96 10.99
C CYS A 51 4.35 -25.82 9.61
N ILE A 52 5.65 -25.55 9.61
CA ILE A 52 6.46 -25.35 8.41
C ILE A 52 6.59 -26.65 7.64
N THR A 53 6.21 -26.66 6.37
CA THR A 53 6.32 -27.80 5.46
C THR A 53 7.44 -27.66 4.46
N GLU A 54 7.79 -26.42 4.09
CA GLU A 54 8.83 -26.13 3.10
C GLU A 54 9.60 -24.86 3.49
N VAL A 55 10.92 -24.87 3.28
CA VAL A 55 11.84 -23.75 3.51
C VAL A 55 12.75 -23.61 2.30
N SER A 56 12.95 -22.39 1.83
CA SER A 56 13.90 -22.12 0.73
C SER A 56 15.34 -22.35 1.21
N GLN A 57 15.90 -23.48 0.82
CA GLN A 57 17.31 -23.80 1.13
C GLN A 57 18.30 -22.83 0.49
N GLU A 58 17.93 -22.25 -0.65
CA GLU A 58 18.73 -21.22 -1.31
C GLU A 58 18.83 -19.96 -0.45
N ALA A 59 17.70 -19.48 0.07
CA ALA A 59 17.64 -18.30 0.95
C ALA A 59 18.38 -18.53 2.28
N VAL A 60 18.25 -19.72 2.87
CA VAL A 60 18.99 -20.09 4.10
C VAL A 60 20.50 -20.12 3.87
N ASN A 61 20.95 -20.70 2.76
CA ASN A 61 22.39 -20.89 2.51
C ASN A 61 23.07 -19.60 2.04
N SER A 62 22.40 -18.79 1.22
CA SER A 62 22.98 -17.54 0.67
C SER A 62 22.77 -16.34 1.58
N GLY A 63 21.75 -16.35 2.44
CA GLY A 63 21.28 -15.17 3.15
C GLY A 63 20.68 -14.11 2.23
N LEU A 64 20.35 -14.47 0.97
CA LEU A 64 19.81 -13.55 -0.03
C LEU A 64 18.38 -13.97 -0.41
N ALA A 65 17.56 -13.00 -0.70
CA ALA A 65 16.20 -13.21 -1.22
C ALA A 65 15.95 -12.31 -2.43
N ILE A 66 15.20 -12.85 -3.39
CA ILE A 66 14.70 -12.12 -4.56
C ILE A 66 13.23 -11.81 -4.31
N LYS A 67 12.77 -10.66 -4.78
CA LYS A 67 11.38 -10.25 -4.67
C LYS A 67 10.42 -11.36 -5.10
N ASP A 68 9.35 -11.55 -4.33
CA ASP A 68 8.30 -12.57 -4.51
C ASP A 68 8.78 -14.03 -4.35
N GLN A 69 10.08 -14.26 -4.04
CA GLN A 69 10.60 -15.60 -3.73
C GLN A 69 9.89 -16.18 -2.50
N VAL A 70 9.44 -17.42 -2.62
CA VAL A 70 8.88 -18.16 -1.48
C VAL A 70 10.01 -18.50 -0.51
N LEU A 71 9.93 -18.01 0.71
CA LEU A 71 10.90 -18.26 1.78
C LEU A 71 10.48 -19.45 2.66
N VAL A 72 9.22 -19.43 3.08
CA VAL A 72 8.63 -20.46 3.93
C VAL A 72 7.21 -20.77 3.48
N ARG A 73 6.81 -22.03 3.58
CA ARG A 73 5.43 -22.47 3.39
C ARG A 73 4.96 -23.25 4.61
N LEU A 74 3.78 -22.88 5.12
CA LEU A 74 3.10 -23.61 6.19
C LEU A 74 2.18 -24.70 5.63
N ASP A 75 1.68 -25.60 6.48
CA ASP A 75 0.71 -26.64 6.11
C ASP A 75 -0.61 -26.01 5.66
N ASP A 76 -0.93 -26.13 4.39
CA ASP A 76 -2.07 -25.49 3.72
C ASP A 76 -3.27 -26.43 3.50
N ARG A 77 -3.17 -27.71 3.88
CA ARG A 77 -4.21 -28.73 3.60
C ARG A 77 -5.59 -28.36 4.11
N SER A 78 -5.68 -27.81 5.32
CA SER A 78 -6.95 -27.37 5.90
C SER A 78 -7.53 -26.14 5.18
N SER A 79 -6.68 -25.17 4.83
CA SER A 79 -7.09 -23.96 4.12
C SER A 79 -7.51 -24.25 2.69
N GLN A 80 -6.83 -25.17 1.99
CA GLN A 80 -7.27 -25.66 0.68
C GLN A 80 -8.67 -26.32 0.73
N LEU A 81 -8.95 -27.10 1.76
CA LEU A 81 -10.28 -27.72 1.93
C LEU A 81 -11.35 -26.67 2.23
N ALA A 82 -11.03 -25.68 3.07
CA ALA A 82 -11.92 -24.57 3.38
C ALA A 82 -12.24 -23.73 2.11
N LEU A 83 -11.22 -23.43 1.28
CA LEU A 83 -11.41 -22.75 0.01
C LEU A 83 -12.33 -23.54 -0.94
N LYS A 84 -12.09 -24.84 -1.12
CA LYS A 84 -12.96 -25.70 -1.95
C LYS A 84 -14.40 -25.71 -1.44
N SER A 85 -14.60 -25.73 -0.13
CA SER A 85 -15.94 -25.67 0.48
C SER A 85 -16.62 -24.33 0.21
N ALA A 86 -15.91 -23.21 0.31
CA ALA A 86 -16.43 -21.87 -0.01
C ALA A 86 -16.79 -21.77 -1.50
N GLN A 87 -15.94 -22.25 -2.39
CA GLN A 87 -16.20 -22.29 -3.84
C GLN A 87 -17.45 -23.11 -4.19
N ALA A 88 -17.66 -24.26 -3.54
CA ALA A 88 -18.85 -25.06 -3.74
C ALA A 88 -20.14 -24.32 -3.31
N ARG A 89 -20.08 -23.62 -2.16
CA ARG A 89 -21.21 -22.78 -1.68
C ARG A 89 -21.49 -21.61 -2.62
N ALA A 90 -20.46 -20.93 -3.12
CA ALA A 90 -20.61 -19.85 -4.08
C ALA A 90 -21.24 -20.36 -5.39
N GLY A 91 -20.90 -21.58 -5.82
CA GLY A 91 -21.53 -22.24 -6.96
C GLY A 91 -23.03 -22.49 -6.76
N ASP A 92 -23.44 -22.94 -5.56
CA ASP A 92 -24.87 -23.14 -5.20
C ASP A 92 -25.64 -21.81 -5.19
N LEU A 93 -25.04 -20.76 -4.61
CA LEU A 93 -25.65 -19.43 -4.59
C LEU A 93 -25.80 -18.82 -5.99
N LYS A 94 -24.85 -19.07 -6.88
CA LYS A 94 -24.94 -18.67 -8.29
C LYS A 94 -26.08 -19.38 -8.99
N ALA A 95 -26.27 -20.69 -8.77
CA ALA A 95 -27.40 -21.42 -9.31
C ALA A 95 -28.76 -20.88 -8.81
N ALA A 96 -28.83 -20.45 -7.54
CA ALA A 96 -30.04 -19.80 -6.99
C ALA A 96 -30.34 -18.45 -7.67
N VAL A 97 -29.35 -17.69 -8.10
CA VAL A 97 -29.53 -16.49 -8.92
C VAL A 97 -30.16 -16.85 -10.27
N GLU A 98 -29.62 -17.86 -10.97
CA GLU A 98 -30.11 -18.32 -12.27
C GLU A 98 -31.59 -18.82 -12.16
N GLU A 99 -31.93 -19.55 -11.10
CA GLU A 99 -33.31 -19.98 -10.82
C GLU A 99 -34.25 -18.77 -10.60
N SER A 100 -33.75 -17.75 -9.88
CA SER A 100 -34.52 -16.53 -9.64
C SER A 100 -34.75 -15.73 -10.93
N GLU A 101 -33.80 -15.69 -11.84
CA GLU A 101 -33.95 -15.09 -13.19
C GLU A 101 -34.97 -15.81 -14.04
N PHE A 102 -34.95 -17.14 -14.00
CA PHE A 102 -35.99 -17.93 -14.67
C PHE A 102 -37.39 -17.64 -14.10
N SER A 103 -37.50 -17.52 -12.77
CA SER A 103 -38.75 -17.15 -12.10
C SER A 103 -39.32 -15.80 -12.56
N ILE A 104 -38.43 -14.79 -12.79
CA ILE A 104 -38.85 -13.51 -13.37
C ILE A 104 -39.36 -13.67 -14.79
N THR A 105 -38.69 -14.50 -15.59
CA THR A 105 -39.11 -14.75 -16.97
C THR A 105 -40.51 -15.36 -17.03
N VAL A 106 -40.83 -16.34 -16.17
CA VAL A 106 -42.14 -16.95 -16.03
C VAL A 106 -43.16 -15.92 -15.57
N ALA A 107 -42.87 -15.13 -14.53
CA ALA A 107 -43.80 -14.12 -14.02
C ALA A 107 -44.12 -13.02 -15.05
N LYS A 108 -43.14 -12.62 -15.88
CA LYS A 108 -43.38 -11.69 -17.02
C LYS A 108 -44.29 -12.26 -18.05
N ALA A 109 -44.13 -13.54 -18.41
CA ALA A 109 -45.00 -14.21 -19.38
C ALA A 109 -46.44 -14.35 -18.85
N ASP A 110 -46.61 -14.64 -17.54
CA ASP A 110 -47.94 -14.71 -16.90
C ASP A 110 -48.63 -13.34 -16.89
N LEU A 111 -47.88 -12.28 -16.58
CA LEU A 111 -48.41 -10.91 -16.63
C LEU A 111 -48.85 -10.52 -18.05
N SER A 112 -48.06 -10.85 -19.06
CA SER A 112 -48.43 -10.58 -20.47
C SER A 112 -49.75 -11.26 -20.83
N ARG A 113 -49.91 -12.56 -20.49
CA ARG A 113 -51.14 -13.30 -20.74
C ARG A 113 -52.35 -12.71 -20.01
N SER A 114 -52.17 -12.34 -18.74
CA SER A 114 -53.26 -11.71 -17.96
C SER A 114 -53.67 -10.35 -18.54
N LYS A 115 -52.75 -9.56 -19.06
CA LYS A 115 -53.04 -8.29 -19.74
C LYS A 115 -53.79 -8.51 -21.06
N GLU A 116 -53.40 -9.48 -21.86
CA GLU A 116 -54.08 -9.81 -23.11
C GLU A 116 -55.53 -10.28 -22.85
N GLU A 117 -55.74 -11.12 -21.83
CA GLU A 117 -57.06 -11.55 -21.40
C GLU A 117 -57.93 -10.36 -20.91
N PHE A 118 -57.35 -9.48 -20.10
CA PHE A 118 -58.06 -8.28 -19.64
C PHE A 118 -58.48 -7.38 -20.81
N GLU A 119 -57.64 -7.14 -21.80
CA GLU A 119 -57.99 -6.36 -22.98
C GLU A 119 -59.15 -7.02 -23.78
N PHE A 120 -59.16 -8.36 -23.88
CA PHE A 120 -60.27 -9.08 -24.54
C PHE A 120 -61.58 -8.90 -23.77
N VAL A 121 -61.58 -9.09 -22.46
CA VAL A 121 -62.71 -8.92 -21.57
C VAL A 121 -63.21 -7.47 -21.56
N LEU A 122 -62.33 -6.50 -21.62
CA LEU A 122 -62.67 -5.08 -21.68
C LEU A 122 -63.41 -4.74 -22.96
N ARG A 123 -62.97 -5.25 -24.11
CA ARG A 123 -63.67 -5.06 -25.37
C ARG A 123 -65.10 -5.74 -25.36
N GLU A 124 -65.22 -6.89 -24.70
CA GLU A 124 -66.50 -7.57 -24.51
C GLU A 124 -67.49 -6.75 -23.64
N PHE A 125 -66.97 -6.21 -22.53
CA PHE A 125 -67.70 -5.33 -21.63
C PHE A 125 -68.20 -4.06 -22.37
N ASP A 126 -67.31 -3.36 -23.06
CA ASP A 126 -67.60 -2.13 -23.77
C ASP A 126 -68.70 -2.36 -24.82
N ARG A 127 -68.62 -3.47 -25.57
CA ARG A 127 -69.65 -3.85 -26.53
C ARG A 127 -71.00 -4.11 -25.83
N THR A 128 -70.99 -4.84 -24.71
CA THR A 128 -72.21 -5.17 -23.95
C THR A 128 -72.83 -3.90 -23.37
N ASN A 129 -72.10 -2.99 -22.87
CA ASN A 129 -72.51 -1.69 -22.32
C ASN A 129 -73.19 -0.81 -23.41
N VAL A 130 -72.63 -0.78 -24.63
CA VAL A 130 -73.24 -0.08 -25.77
C VAL A 130 -74.57 -0.70 -26.15
N LEU A 131 -74.70 -2.05 -26.18
CA LEU A 131 -75.89 -2.76 -26.46
C LEU A 131 -76.97 -2.56 -25.38
N PHE A 132 -76.61 -2.54 -24.11
CA PHE A 132 -77.51 -2.25 -23.00
C PHE A 132 -78.10 -0.83 -23.10
N LYS A 133 -77.30 0.18 -23.38
CA LYS A 133 -77.72 1.58 -23.58
C LYS A 133 -78.76 1.70 -24.76
N ARG A 134 -78.67 0.76 -25.71
CA ARG A 134 -79.67 0.69 -26.83
C ARG A 134 -80.85 -0.17 -26.54
N GLY A 135 -80.98 -0.76 -25.31
CA GLY A 135 -82.11 -1.66 -24.94
C GLY A 135 -82.06 -3.04 -25.57
N LEU A 136 -80.88 -3.47 -26.11
CA LEU A 136 -80.76 -4.74 -26.85
C LEU A 136 -80.33 -5.92 -25.97
N VAL A 137 -79.89 -5.68 -24.75
CA VAL A 137 -79.50 -6.68 -23.74
C VAL A 137 -80.08 -6.30 -22.38
N ASN A 138 -80.27 -7.29 -21.48
CA ASN A 138 -80.80 -7.06 -20.15
C ASN A 138 -79.72 -6.72 -19.14
N GLU A 139 -80.09 -6.24 -17.93
CA GLU A 139 -79.18 -5.83 -16.83
C GLU A 139 -78.31 -6.98 -16.37
N THR A 140 -78.85 -8.21 -16.27
CA THR A 140 -78.08 -9.40 -15.86
C THR A 140 -76.90 -9.69 -16.79
N MET A 141 -77.00 -9.40 -18.08
CA MET A 141 -75.91 -9.55 -19.04
C MET A 141 -74.81 -8.48 -18.80
N LEU A 142 -75.21 -7.25 -18.49
CA LEU A 142 -74.27 -6.18 -18.17
C LEU A 142 -73.54 -6.51 -16.87
N GLU A 143 -74.24 -6.86 -15.79
CA GLU A 143 -73.63 -7.24 -14.50
C GLU A 143 -72.63 -8.42 -14.64
N THR A 144 -72.96 -9.38 -15.52
CA THR A 144 -72.06 -10.52 -15.81
C THR A 144 -70.83 -10.07 -16.51
N ALA A 145 -70.89 -9.13 -17.45
CA ALA A 145 -69.70 -8.57 -18.12
C ALA A 145 -68.82 -7.70 -17.16
N GLU A 146 -69.52 -6.95 -16.27
CA GLU A 146 -68.77 -6.19 -15.21
C GLU A 146 -67.97 -7.10 -14.27
N ARG A 147 -68.59 -8.20 -13.82
CA ARG A 147 -67.95 -9.19 -12.95
C ARG A 147 -66.79 -9.87 -13.64
N LYS A 148 -66.92 -10.20 -14.94
CA LYS A 148 -65.78 -10.71 -15.74
C LYS A 148 -64.63 -9.71 -15.81
N LYS A 149 -64.92 -8.44 -16.09
CA LYS A 149 -63.94 -7.36 -16.13
C LYS A 149 -63.22 -7.22 -14.79
N LEU A 150 -63.95 -7.19 -13.67
CA LEU A 150 -63.37 -7.09 -12.33
C LEU A 150 -62.44 -8.27 -12.02
N ASN A 151 -62.84 -9.51 -12.38
CA ASN A 151 -62.02 -10.70 -12.21
C ASN A 151 -60.73 -10.65 -13.05
N ALA A 152 -60.81 -10.16 -14.29
CA ALA A 152 -59.66 -9.99 -15.14
C ALA A 152 -58.68 -8.90 -14.59
N THR A 153 -59.25 -7.79 -14.04
CA THR A 153 -58.44 -6.77 -13.34
C THR A 153 -57.63 -7.37 -12.18
N PHE A 154 -58.32 -8.13 -11.30
CA PHE A 154 -57.62 -8.82 -10.18
C PHE A 154 -56.58 -9.83 -10.65
N SER A 155 -56.78 -10.46 -11.82
CA SER A 155 -55.79 -11.37 -12.41
C SER A 155 -54.51 -10.62 -12.80
N VAL A 156 -54.64 -9.44 -13.43
CA VAL A 156 -53.49 -8.58 -13.77
C VAL A 156 -52.76 -8.12 -12.50
N GLU A 157 -53.48 -7.60 -11.49
CA GLU A 157 -52.89 -7.14 -10.23
C GLU A 157 -52.09 -8.26 -9.53
N ARG A 158 -52.66 -9.49 -9.46
CA ARG A 158 -51.95 -10.65 -8.88
C ARG A 158 -50.69 -11.02 -9.67
N ALA A 159 -50.72 -10.93 -10.99
CA ALA A 159 -49.56 -11.21 -11.84
C ALA A 159 -48.47 -10.13 -11.69
N GLU A 160 -48.86 -8.84 -11.54
CA GLU A 160 -47.92 -7.74 -11.25
C GLU A 160 -47.26 -7.93 -9.89
N GLU A 161 -47.99 -8.25 -8.84
CA GLU A 161 -47.44 -8.58 -7.53
C GLU A 161 -46.49 -9.79 -7.58
N ALA A 162 -46.82 -10.83 -8.37
CA ALA A 162 -45.98 -12.00 -8.53
C ALA A 162 -44.61 -11.61 -9.17
N LEU A 163 -44.64 -10.74 -10.17
CA LEU A 163 -43.44 -10.21 -10.81
C LEU A 163 -42.59 -9.40 -9.83
N ILE A 164 -43.21 -8.50 -9.04
CA ILE A 164 -42.49 -7.73 -8.00
C ILE A 164 -41.84 -8.67 -6.99
N ARG A 165 -42.55 -9.71 -6.54
CA ARG A 165 -41.98 -10.72 -5.63
C ARG A 165 -40.84 -11.50 -6.27
N ALA A 166 -40.90 -11.82 -7.56
CA ALA A 166 -39.81 -12.49 -8.28
C ALA A 166 -38.58 -11.61 -8.35
N HIS A 167 -38.71 -10.31 -8.66
CA HIS A 167 -37.61 -9.35 -8.64
C HIS A 167 -36.98 -9.24 -7.26
N SER A 168 -37.78 -9.16 -6.20
CA SER A 168 -37.27 -9.10 -4.83
C SER A 168 -36.51 -10.36 -4.42
N ARG A 169 -36.92 -11.55 -4.91
CA ARG A 169 -36.18 -12.80 -4.68
C ARG A 169 -34.86 -12.77 -5.40
N LYS A 170 -34.80 -12.33 -6.66
CA LYS A 170 -33.54 -12.20 -7.39
C LYS A 170 -32.57 -11.26 -6.68
N SER A 171 -33.04 -10.10 -6.27
CA SER A 171 -32.19 -9.14 -5.53
C SER A 171 -31.58 -9.77 -4.26
N ARG A 172 -32.34 -10.57 -3.52
CA ARG A 172 -31.79 -11.30 -2.36
C ARG A 172 -30.81 -12.39 -2.76
N ALA A 173 -31.05 -13.09 -3.85
CA ALA A 173 -30.16 -14.11 -4.36
C ALA A 173 -28.83 -13.49 -4.86
N ASP A 174 -28.89 -12.33 -5.53
CA ASP A 174 -27.69 -11.57 -5.95
C ASP A 174 -26.81 -11.19 -4.75
N ILE A 175 -27.42 -10.63 -3.69
CA ILE A 175 -26.69 -10.27 -2.47
C ILE A 175 -26.07 -11.52 -1.80
N ALA A 176 -26.82 -12.62 -1.73
CA ALA A 176 -26.31 -13.87 -1.17
C ALA A 176 -25.12 -14.41 -1.98
N ASN A 177 -25.19 -14.34 -3.31
CA ASN A 177 -24.09 -14.74 -4.18
C ASN A 177 -22.86 -13.85 -4.01
N GLU A 178 -23.03 -12.53 -3.88
CA GLU A 178 -21.94 -11.58 -3.58
C GLU A 178 -21.24 -11.93 -2.25
N ILE A 179 -22.03 -12.19 -1.19
CA ILE A 179 -21.48 -12.64 0.10
C ILE A 179 -20.70 -13.96 -0.06
N GLY A 180 -21.22 -14.91 -0.85
CA GLY A 180 -20.52 -16.15 -1.14
C GLY A 180 -19.19 -15.96 -1.88
N GLN A 181 -19.12 -15.00 -2.80
CA GLN A 181 -17.89 -14.66 -3.50
C GLN A 181 -16.86 -14.00 -2.56
N LEU A 182 -17.30 -13.12 -1.65
CA LEU A 182 -16.44 -12.53 -0.63
C LEU A 182 -15.87 -13.59 0.33
N GLU A 183 -16.67 -14.61 0.67
CA GLU A 183 -16.17 -15.76 1.46
C GLU A 183 -15.07 -16.52 0.71
N VAL A 184 -15.20 -16.72 -0.60
CA VAL A 184 -14.14 -17.34 -1.42
C VAL A 184 -12.88 -16.50 -1.39
N GLN A 185 -12.96 -15.19 -1.60
CA GLN A 185 -11.81 -14.28 -1.53
C GLN A 185 -11.13 -14.31 -0.16
N SER A 186 -11.93 -14.35 0.92
CA SER A 186 -11.37 -14.48 2.28
C SER A 186 -10.57 -15.78 2.43
N ARG A 187 -11.03 -16.90 1.89
CA ARG A 187 -10.29 -18.17 1.95
C ARG A 187 -9.06 -18.20 1.04
N GLU A 188 -9.07 -17.45 -0.05
CA GLU A 188 -7.89 -17.27 -0.90
C GLU A 188 -6.80 -16.50 -0.17
N LEU A 189 -7.14 -15.42 0.54
CA LEU A 189 -6.20 -14.68 1.40
C LEU A 189 -5.67 -15.56 2.56
N ASP A 190 -6.56 -16.30 3.25
CA ASP A 190 -6.14 -17.25 4.31
C ASP A 190 -5.13 -18.29 3.77
N LEU A 191 -5.21 -18.65 2.49
CA LEU A 191 -4.28 -19.58 1.86
C LEU A 191 -2.97 -18.88 1.47
N GLU A 192 -3.04 -17.62 1.00
CA GLU A 192 -1.87 -16.79 0.67
C GLU A 192 -1.02 -16.51 1.92
N ASP A 193 -1.65 -16.19 3.05
CA ASP A 193 -1.02 -15.92 4.36
C ASP A 193 -0.15 -17.10 4.87
N LEU A 194 -0.37 -18.32 4.35
CA LEU A 194 0.44 -19.50 4.66
C LEU A 194 1.77 -19.55 3.90
N THR A 195 2.01 -18.60 2.99
CA THR A 195 3.22 -18.58 2.16
C THR A 195 3.97 -17.27 2.38
N MET A 196 5.05 -17.33 3.13
CA MET A 196 5.94 -16.18 3.32
C MET A 196 6.77 -15.93 2.07
N ARG A 197 6.75 -14.68 1.57
CA ARG A 197 7.55 -14.25 0.41
C ARG A 197 8.42 -13.06 0.77
N ALA A 198 9.53 -12.91 0.05
CA ALA A 198 10.36 -11.72 0.14
C ALA A 198 9.65 -10.52 -0.52
N PRO A 199 9.51 -9.38 0.16
CA PRO A 199 8.83 -8.20 -0.38
C PRO A 199 9.66 -7.45 -1.45
N PHE A 200 10.97 -7.59 -1.39
CA PHE A 200 11.95 -6.99 -2.32
C PHE A 200 13.25 -7.81 -2.35
N ASP A 201 14.13 -7.48 -3.28
CA ASP A 201 15.48 -8.09 -3.35
C ASP A 201 16.32 -7.60 -2.16
N GLY A 202 16.85 -8.52 -1.37
CA GLY A 202 17.56 -8.11 -0.16
C GLY A 202 18.37 -9.21 0.51
N VAL A 203 19.01 -8.81 1.62
CA VAL A 203 19.75 -9.68 2.52
C VAL A 203 18.86 -10.01 3.71
N LEU A 204 18.76 -11.30 4.03
CA LEU A 204 18.03 -11.82 5.16
C LEU A 204 18.93 -11.88 6.39
N LEU A 205 18.44 -11.36 7.52
CA LEU A 205 19.09 -11.45 8.83
C LEU A 205 18.29 -12.40 9.73
N ASN A 206 18.99 -13.26 10.46
CA ASN A 206 18.40 -14.19 11.43
C ASN A 206 17.34 -15.12 10.83
N PHE A 207 17.51 -15.54 9.58
CA PHE A 207 16.58 -16.44 8.89
C PHE A 207 16.99 -17.89 9.11
N GLU A 208 16.42 -18.53 10.14
CA GLU A 208 16.75 -19.90 10.56
C GLU A 208 15.49 -20.79 10.74
N PRO A 209 14.53 -20.79 9.79
CA PRO A 209 13.34 -21.64 9.93
C PRO A 209 13.68 -23.12 9.69
N ASN A 210 13.04 -24.02 10.43
CA ASN A 210 13.19 -25.46 10.22
C ASN A 210 11.86 -26.10 9.82
N VAL A 211 11.93 -27.05 8.89
CA VAL A 211 10.77 -27.86 8.50
C VAL A 211 10.31 -28.69 9.72
N GLY A 212 9.03 -28.60 10.03
CA GLY A 212 8.42 -29.26 11.17
C GLY A 212 8.21 -28.35 12.39
N ASP A 213 8.84 -27.18 12.45
CA ASP A 213 8.55 -26.18 13.48
C ASP A 213 7.14 -25.63 13.29
N CYS A 214 6.43 -25.41 14.40
CA CYS A 214 5.10 -24.79 14.39
C CYS A 214 5.20 -23.36 14.91
N VAL A 215 4.64 -22.43 14.15
CA VAL A 215 4.74 -20.99 14.38
C VAL A 215 3.39 -20.36 14.65
N SER A 216 3.40 -19.24 15.35
CA SER A 216 2.21 -18.43 15.61
C SER A 216 2.18 -17.20 14.71
N ARG A 217 0.99 -16.70 14.42
CA ARG A 217 0.80 -15.43 13.70
C ARG A 217 1.54 -14.28 14.41
N GLY A 218 2.27 -13.47 13.65
CA GLY A 218 3.04 -12.34 14.17
C GLY A 218 4.42 -12.70 14.72
N THR A 219 4.81 -13.98 14.73
CA THR A 219 6.19 -14.37 15.09
C THR A 219 7.14 -13.88 14.01
N LEU A 220 8.22 -13.18 14.39
CA LEU A 220 9.27 -12.73 13.50
C LEU A 220 10.06 -13.94 12.97
N ALA A 221 10.18 -14.07 11.67
CA ALA A 221 10.97 -15.11 11.00
C ALA A 221 12.34 -14.64 10.58
N ALA A 222 12.45 -13.39 10.14
CA ALA A 222 13.68 -12.76 9.68
C ALA A 222 13.53 -11.24 9.63
N GLN A 223 14.65 -10.55 9.40
CA GLN A 223 14.63 -9.17 8.90
C GLN A 223 15.22 -9.17 7.49
N ILE A 224 14.75 -8.27 6.64
CA ILE A 224 15.27 -8.10 5.28
C ILE A 224 15.62 -6.63 5.04
N TYR A 225 16.77 -6.39 4.40
CA TYR A 225 17.19 -5.05 3.99
C TYR A 225 17.81 -5.06 2.59
N ALA A 226 17.75 -3.94 1.89
CA ALA A 226 18.38 -3.77 0.59
C ALA A 226 19.89 -3.48 0.77
N PRO A 227 20.79 -4.27 0.18
CA PRO A 227 22.24 -4.13 0.42
C PRO A 227 22.83 -2.80 -0.09
N GLU A 228 22.17 -2.13 -1.04
CA GLU A 228 22.52 -0.79 -1.54
C GLU A 228 22.01 0.35 -0.64
N ALA A 229 20.94 0.12 0.13
CA ALA A 229 20.35 1.11 1.02
C ALA A 229 20.95 1.03 2.42
N LYS A 230 22.26 1.26 2.51
CA LYS A 230 22.97 1.41 3.78
C LYS A 230 23.40 2.85 3.96
N ILE A 231 23.26 3.32 5.18
CA ILE A 231 23.66 4.65 5.63
C ILE A 231 24.67 4.54 6.76
N VAL A 232 25.35 5.63 7.03
CA VAL A 232 26.20 5.73 8.23
C VAL A 232 25.48 6.59 9.26
N GLU A 233 25.27 6.02 10.43
CA GLU A 233 24.82 6.75 11.61
C GLU A 233 26.03 7.27 12.38
N THR A 234 26.04 8.54 12.71
CA THR A 234 27.06 9.19 13.54
C THR A 234 26.41 10.13 14.54
N PHE A 235 27.16 10.47 15.57
CA PHE A 235 26.70 11.35 16.62
C PHE A 235 27.62 12.56 16.69
N VAL A 236 27.04 13.76 16.54
CA VAL A 236 27.74 15.04 16.53
C VAL A 236 27.37 15.81 17.79
N PHE A 237 28.35 16.38 18.48
CA PHE A 237 28.06 17.19 19.65
C PHE A 237 27.37 18.52 19.28
N VAL A 238 26.49 19.00 20.16
CA VAL A 238 25.71 20.24 19.94
C VAL A 238 26.63 21.44 19.73
N ASP A 239 27.76 21.52 20.40
CA ASP A 239 28.75 22.60 20.22
C ASP A 239 29.38 22.63 18.82
N GLN A 240 29.57 21.47 18.19
CA GLN A 240 29.99 21.35 16.80
C GLN A 240 28.91 21.77 15.83
N LEU A 241 27.64 21.47 16.14
CA LEU A 241 26.48 21.87 15.32
C LEU A 241 26.22 23.38 15.36
N VAL A 242 26.56 24.08 16.46
CA VAL A 242 26.52 25.55 16.53
C VAL A 242 27.45 26.22 15.50
N ILE A 243 28.56 25.55 15.15
CA ILE A 243 29.52 26.00 14.13
C ILE A 243 29.48 25.10 12.88
N ALA A 244 28.34 24.48 12.56
CA ALA A 244 28.18 23.46 11.52
C ALA A 244 28.80 23.86 10.17
N GLU A 245 28.66 25.13 9.75
CA GLU A 245 29.26 25.62 8.49
C GLU A 245 30.80 25.60 8.50
N SER A 246 31.44 25.84 9.63
CA SER A 246 32.90 25.83 9.73
C SER A 246 33.50 24.44 9.89
N VAL A 247 32.71 23.45 10.33
CA VAL A 247 33.15 22.05 10.48
C VAL A 247 32.60 21.13 9.38
N GLY A 248 31.73 21.64 8.52
CA GLY A 248 31.21 20.91 7.37
C GLY A 248 30.05 19.93 7.67
N VAL A 249 29.43 20.01 8.85
CA VAL A 249 28.28 19.16 9.24
C VAL A 249 26.99 19.83 8.82
N ILE A 250 26.67 19.79 7.55
CA ILE A 250 25.49 20.42 6.94
C ILE A 250 24.84 19.39 6.01
N VAL A 251 23.52 19.36 5.99
CA VAL A 251 22.76 18.53 5.03
C VAL A 251 23.19 18.88 3.60
N ASP A 252 23.27 17.89 2.75
CA ASP A 252 23.78 17.91 1.36
C ASP A 252 25.31 18.20 1.24
N ASN A 253 26.06 18.26 2.35
CA ASN A 253 27.51 18.44 2.27
C ASN A 253 28.21 17.08 2.09
N PRO A 254 29.20 16.98 1.15
CA PRO A 254 29.93 15.74 0.95
C PRO A 254 30.86 15.43 2.14
N VAL A 255 31.10 14.13 2.37
CA VAL A 255 32.03 13.62 3.39
C VAL A 255 32.82 12.43 2.85
N ASN A 256 33.95 12.14 3.45
CA ASN A 256 34.68 10.91 3.24
C ASN A 256 34.39 9.93 4.38
N VAL A 257 33.81 8.78 4.05
CA VAL A 257 33.66 7.68 4.99
C VAL A 257 34.81 6.72 4.81
N ILE A 258 35.63 6.57 5.85
CA ILE A 258 36.87 5.80 5.83
C ILE A 258 36.64 4.49 6.56
N ARG A 259 36.80 3.40 5.86
CA ARG A 259 36.67 2.04 6.39
C ARG A 259 37.92 1.62 7.16
N VAL A 260 37.83 0.62 8.03
CA VAL A 260 38.94 0.06 8.80
C VAL A 260 40.12 -0.37 7.91
N ASN A 261 39.87 -0.78 6.67
CA ASN A 261 40.89 -1.18 5.71
C ASN A 261 41.54 0.01 4.97
N GLY A 262 41.15 1.25 5.29
CA GLY A 262 41.64 2.50 4.66
C GLY A 262 40.95 2.83 3.34
N GLN A 263 39.92 2.07 2.89
CA GLN A 263 39.13 2.41 1.72
C GLN A 263 38.24 3.61 2.03
N ILE A 264 38.22 4.60 1.13
CA ILE A 264 37.41 5.80 1.25
C ILE A 264 36.13 5.58 0.41
N CYS A 265 35.01 5.76 1.04
CA CYS A 265 33.67 5.77 0.43
C CYS A 265 33.13 7.19 0.46
N PRO A 266 32.76 7.78 -0.68
CA PRO A 266 32.10 9.08 -0.70
C PRO A 266 30.72 8.96 -0.09
N GLY A 267 30.36 9.94 0.72
CA GLY A 267 29.02 10.05 1.32
C GLY A 267 28.55 11.49 1.33
N THR A 268 27.30 11.69 1.73
CA THR A 268 26.67 13.00 1.85
C THR A 268 25.84 13.04 3.13
N PHE A 269 25.91 14.09 3.90
CA PHE A 269 25.02 14.26 5.05
C PHE A 269 23.57 14.37 4.57
N SER A 270 22.74 13.39 4.95
CA SER A 270 21.32 13.33 4.56
C SER A 270 20.38 13.87 5.63
N GLY A 271 20.79 13.80 6.90
CA GLY A 271 19.94 14.27 7.98
C GLY A 271 20.69 14.62 9.25
N VAL A 272 20.21 15.63 9.95
CA VAL A 272 20.62 16.00 11.30
C VAL A 272 19.34 16.04 12.13
N GLU A 273 19.23 15.18 13.15
CA GLU A 273 18.08 15.20 14.04
C GLU A 273 18.01 16.51 14.85
N THR A 274 16.81 16.86 15.29
CA THR A 274 16.59 18.11 16.06
C THR A 274 16.58 17.86 17.57
N GLU A 275 16.67 16.60 17.98
CA GLU A 275 16.70 16.19 19.39
C GLU A 275 18.09 15.78 19.81
N ALA A 276 18.62 16.44 20.83
CA ALA A 276 19.89 16.07 21.44
C ALA A 276 19.66 15.08 22.58
N ASN A 277 20.54 14.11 22.69
CA ASN A 277 20.54 13.19 23.84
C ASN A 277 20.84 13.98 25.13
N LEU A 278 20.01 13.77 26.17
CA LEU A 278 20.10 14.54 27.43
C LEU A 278 21.37 14.27 28.23
N GLU A 279 21.94 13.07 28.11
CA GLU A 279 23.10 12.67 28.94
C GLU A 279 24.42 13.16 28.37
N ASN A 280 24.61 13.06 27.06
CA ASN A 280 25.89 13.31 26.39
C ASN A 280 25.87 14.48 25.41
N GLN A 281 24.69 15.16 25.24
CA GLN A 281 24.53 16.35 24.39
C GLN A 281 24.99 16.14 22.96
N ASN A 282 24.80 14.96 22.41
CA ASN A 282 25.00 14.67 21.00
C ASN A 282 23.67 14.55 20.23
N VAL A 283 23.74 14.79 18.95
CA VAL A 283 22.64 14.73 17.99
C VAL A 283 22.98 13.66 16.98
N LYS A 284 22.03 12.81 16.69
CA LYS A 284 22.15 11.78 15.67
C LYS A 284 22.15 12.43 14.28
N THR A 285 23.08 12.02 13.46
CA THR A 285 23.29 12.52 12.11
C THR A 285 23.45 11.34 11.17
N THR A 286 22.83 11.41 10.00
CA THR A 286 22.85 10.35 9.00
C THR A 286 23.61 10.80 7.75
N ILE A 287 24.31 9.86 7.14
CA ILE A 287 25.10 10.06 5.94
C ILE A 287 24.70 8.99 4.93
N ASP A 288 24.26 9.43 3.75
CA ASP A 288 23.99 8.56 2.63
C ASP A 288 25.30 8.16 1.95
N LEU A 289 25.42 6.89 1.61
CA LEU A 289 26.57 6.33 0.93
C LEU A 289 26.32 6.17 -0.56
N ASP A 290 27.39 6.22 -1.36
CA ASP A 290 27.31 5.75 -2.74
C ASP A 290 26.90 4.26 -2.78
N GLU A 291 25.95 3.90 -3.67
CA GLU A 291 25.38 2.55 -3.77
C GLU A 291 26.44 1.45 -3.93
N THR A 292 27.50 1.70 -4.70
CA THR A 292 28.55 0.71 -4.96
C THR A 292 29.38 0.47 -3.71
N CYS A 293 29.60 1.52 -2.93
CA CYS A 293 30.29 1.45 -1.65
C CYS A 293 29.41 0.79 -0.59
N ALA A 294 28.16 1.19 -0.47
CA ALA A 294 27.18 0.64 0.45
C ALA A 294 27.04 -0.90 0.32
N ARG A 295 27.00 -1.42 -0.92
CA ARG A 295 26.95 -2.87 -1.16
C ARG A 295 28.16 -3.63 -0.61
N SER A 296 29.32 -3.01 -0.58
CA SER A 296 30.56 -3.64 -0.14
C SER A 296 30.80 -3.59 1.39
N MET A 297 30.03 -2.76 2.11
CA MET A 297 30.16 -2.57 3.55
C MET A 297 29.31 -3.57 4.33
N PHE A 298 29.75 -3.93 5.52
CA PHE A 298 28.98 -4.79 6.42
C PHE A 298 28.07 -3.95 7.33
N LEU A 299 26.93 -4.50 7.71
CA LEU A 299 26.13 -3.91 8.81
C LEU A 299 26.95 -3.91 10.09
N ASN A 300 26.78 -2.87 10.89
CA ASN A 300 27.52 -2.64 12.13
C ASN A 300 29.04 -2.47 11.92
N GLU A 301 29.50 -2.22 10.68
CA GLU A 301 30.90 -1.85 10.43
C GLU A 301 31.16 -0.47 11.04
N ALA A 302 32.17 -0.39 11.89
CA ALA A 302 32.64 0.91 12.43
C ALA A 302 33.42 1.63 11.36
N VAL A 303 33.16 2.92 11.18
CA VAL A 303 33.82 3.78 10.19
C VAL A 303 34.25 5.11 10.81
N GLU A 304 35.24 5.73 10.20
CA GLU A 304 35.66 7.11 10.50
C GLU A 304 35.10 8.04 9.40
N ILE A 305 34.57 9.19 9.80
CA ILE A 305 33.98 10.17 8.89
C ILE A 305 34.84 11.43 8.95
N GLU A 306 35.41 11.79 7.82
CA GLU A 306 36.14 13.05 7.66
C GLU A 306 35.24 14.05 6.96
N THR A 307 34.98 15.18 7.62
CA THR A 307 34.13 16.24 7.02
C THR A 307 34.92 17.03 5.98
N LEU A 308 34.22 17.46 4.93
CA LEU A 308 34.77 18.25 3.83
C LEU A 308 34.23 19.68 3.86
N PRO A 309 34.96 20.66 3.28
CA PRO A 309 34.45 22.02 3.17
C PRO A 309 33.14 22.04 2.34
N LYS A 310 32.31 23.03 2.65
CA LYS A 310 31.05 23.22 1.92
C LYS A 310 31.28 23.29 0.42
N ALA A 311 30.59 22.46 -0.32
CA ALA A 311 30.60 22.54 -1.78
C ALA A 311 30.05 23.92 -2.23
N LYS A 312 30.79 24.61 -3.09
CA LYS A 312 30.44 25.95 -3.59
C LYS A 312 29.41 25.85 -4.69
#